data_1d8612ac67a8fcf83deac370fa8ed4cd
#
_entry.id   1d8612ac67a8fcf83deac370fa8ed4cd
#
_cell.length_a   1.000
_cell.length_b   1.000
_cell.length_c   1.000
_cell.angle_alpha   90.00
_cell.angle_beta   90.00
_cell.angle_gamma   90.00
#
_symmetry.space_group_name_H-M   'P 1'
#
loop_
_entity.id
_entity.type
_entity.pdbx_description
1 polymer ?
#
loop_
_entity_poly.entity_id
_entity_poly.type
_entity_poly.pdbx_seq_one_letter_code
_entity_poly.pdbx_strand_id
1 'polypeptide(L)'
;MDKKAFEILSGNTLVAIWENNCLSVVNDTLLPMYLKRINNAEMWLESRAIDSHRANSRLLKKALRLAERDDISTVVHVNGATITDNYWVRPIGSTLTYDDVRFDNDFFSNLALKGTYNSFNKAAMSKRSKTPELTNIGSFEKCWKLRNGKWYLHKKSTHDELFSELFIFELGKALGMNMAHYERGDGVVKSLDFTDSAKVNFEPASTFMGDNEDYLDVVKYLERICPEAIEDYVKMIFLDTITANPDRHTNNFGLLRDIKTGKFIGLAPNFDNNMALIARGYPTNKATEKDILIALFNELVAVYPQYRKLIPEITEELIADILHKLNMKVRGKEIINIVMSRYNLIKRHTSSG
;
A
#
# COMPACT_ATOMS: atom_id res chain seq x y z
N MET A 1 -8.07 8.45 -25.86
CA MET A 1 -9.13 9.13 -25.08
C MET A 1 -8.76 10.59 -24.98
N ASP A 2 -9.74 11.50 -25.13
CA ASP A 2 -9.49 12.91 -24.84
C ASP A 2 -9.16 13.06 -23.35
N LYS A 3 -8.01 13.66 -23.04
CA LYS A 3 -7.56 13.87 -21.66
C LYS A 3 -8.36 14.97 -20.94
N LYS A 4 -9.08 15.79 -21.73
CA LYS A 4 -9.82 16.96 -21.23
C LYS A 4 -11.29 16.67 -20.95
N ALA A 5 -11.82 15.52 -21.43
CA ALA A 5 -13.22 15.16 -21.24
C ALA A 5 -13.39 13.63 -21.14
N PHE A 6 -13.84 13.17 -19.95
CA PHE A 6 -14.06 11.74 -19.67
C PHE A 6 -15.02 11.52 -18.50
N GLU A 7 -15.61 10.36 -18.48
CA GLU A 7 -16.40 9.84 -17.37
C GLU A 7 -15.50 9.12 -16.37
N ILE A 8 -15.78 9.28 -15.09
CA ILE A 8 -15.14 8.58 -13.97
C ILE A 8 -16.16 7.62 -13.37
N LEU A 9 -15.76 6.35 -13.20
CA LEU A 9 -16.65 5.28 -12.75
C LEU A 9 -16.08 4.56 -11.52
N SER A 10 -16.99 4.01 -10.71
CA SER A 10 -16.73 2.99 -9.69
C SER A 10 -17.46 1.72 -10.12
N GLY A 11 -16.72 0.69 -10.53
CA GLY A 11 -17.30 -0.43 -11.26
C GLY A 11 -18.02 0.04 -12.51
N ASN A 12 -19.33 -0.25 -12.61
CA ASN A 12 -20.16 0.23 -13.73
C ASN A 12 -20.99 1.48 -13.38
N THR A 13 -20.80 2.06 -12.21
CA THR A 13 -21.53 3.25 -11.76
C THR A 13 -20.78 4.53 -12.12
N LEU A 14 -21.42 5.42 -12.87
CA LEU A 14 -20.90 6.76 -13.13
C LEU A 14 -20.87 7.56 -11.83
N VAL A 15 -19.69 8.06 -11.46
CA VAL A 15 -19.50 8.84 -10.22
C VAL A 15 -19.21 10.31 -10.47
N ALA A 16 -18.56 10.64 -11.58
CA ALA A 16 -18.32 12.03 -11.97
C ALA A 16 -18.03 12.14 -13.48
N ILE A 17 -18.10 13.36 -13.99
CA ILE A 17 -17.67 13.74 -15.33
C ILE A 17 -16.61 14.81 -15.19
N TRP A 18 -15.49 14.64 -15.88
CA TRP A 18 -14.45 15.65 -16.04
C TRP A 18 -14.53 16.27 -17.41
N GLU A 19 -14.75 17.56 -17.48
CA GLU A 19 -14.81 18.31 -18.74
C GLU A 19 -14.44 19.77 -18.52
N ASN A 20 -13.64 20.36 -19.41
CA ASN A 20 -13.23 21.77 -19.35
C ASN A 20 -12.57 22.16 -18.00
N ASN A 21 -11.73 21.28 -17.44
CA ASN A 21 -11.08 21.43 -16.14
C ASN A 21 -12.07 21.55 -14.96
N CYS A 22 -13.27 21.02 -15.13
CA CYS A 22 -14.32 21.03 -14.11
C CYS A 22 -14.77 19.61 -13.79
N LEU A 23 -14.90 19.29 -12.50
CA LEU A 23 -15.43 18.01 -12.01
C LEU A 23 -16.93 18.17 -11.69
N SER A 24 -17.78 17.49 -12.46
CA SER A 24 -19.22 17.41 -12.21
C SER A 24 -19.53 16.10 -11.49
N VAL A 25 -19.83 16.16 -10.20
CA VAL A 25 -20.10 14.98 -9.36
C VAL A 25 -21.52 14.49 -9.63
N VAL A 26 -21.65 13.19 -9.94
CA VAL A 26 -22.94 12.49 -10.16
C VAL A 26 -23.32 11.63 -8.95
N ASN A 27 -22.35 10.92 -8.37
CA ASN A 27 -22.55 10.09 -7.19
C ASN A 27 -21.41 10.32 -6.18
N ASP A 28 -21.66 11.23 -5.22
CA ASP A 28 -20.68 11.57 -4.18
C ASP A 28 -20.35 10.38 -3.28
N THR A 29 -21.32 9.51 -3.02
CA THR A 29 -21.12 8.35 -2.13
C THR A 29 -20.00 7.42 -2.62
N LEU A 30 -19.88 7.22 -3.93
CA LEU A 30 -18.87 6.35 -4.54
C LEU A 30 -17.66 7.11 -5.13
N LEU A 31 -17.64 8.44 -5.03
CA LEU A 31 -16.55 9.25 -5.55
C LEU A 31 -15.23 8.93 -4.83
N PRO A 32 -14.09 8.72 -5.53
CA PRO A 32 -12.77 8.52 -4.91
C PRO A 32 -12.43 9.61 -3.90
N MET A 33 -11.84 9.26 -2.75
CA MET A 33 -11.50 10.21 -1.70
C MET A 33 -10.52 11.29 -2.18
N TYR A 34 -9.60 10.94 -3.07
CA TYR A 34 -8.72 11.92 -3.70
C TYR A 34 -9.51 13.04 -4.39
N LEU A 35 -10.54 12.69 -5.16
CA LEU A 35 -11.37 13.67 -5.87
C LEU A 35 -12.22 14.51 -4.92
N LYS A 36 -12.69 13.92 -3.80
CA LYS A 36 -13.38 14.68 -2.74
C LYS A 36 -12.48 15.75 -2.13
N ARG A 37 -11.19 15.47 -1.99
CA ARG A 37 -10.22 16.41 -1.38
C ARG A 37 -9.70 17.44 -2.38
N ILE A 38 -9.29 17.01 -3.58
CA ILE A 38 -8.53 17.83 -4.52
C ILE A 38 -9.42 18.45 -5.62
N ASN A 39 -10.55 17.81 -5.94
CA ASN A 39 -11.50 18.23 -6.98
C ASN A 39 -10.84 18.43 -8.37
N ASN A 40 -9.81 17.63 -8.68
CA ASN A 40 -9.05 17.68 -9.93
C ASN A 40 -8.77 16.26 -10.44
N ALA A 41 -9.40 15.89 -11.57
CA ALA A 41 -9.30 14.55 -12.11
C ALA A 41 -7.99 14.28 -12.86
N GLU A 42 -7.32 15.31 -13.38
CA GLU A 42 -6.00 15.14 -13.99
C GLU A 42 -4.97 14.79 -12.91
N MET A 43 -4.92 15.54 -11.81
CA MET A 43 -4.04 15.23 -10.67
C MET A 43 -4.34 13.84 -10.07
N TRP A 44 -5.62 13.44 -10.04
CA TRP A 44 -5.99 12.10 -9.61
C TRP A 44 -5.44 11.03 -10.54
N LEU A 45 -5.51 11.21 -11.86
CA LEU A 45 -4.92 10.28 -12.83
C LEU A 45 -3.39 10.24 -12.68
N GLU A 46 -2.72 11.38 -12.55
CA GLU A 46 -1.27 11.46 -12.33
C GLU A 46 -0.84 10.67 -11.09
N SER A 47 -1.59 10.78 -9.98
CA SER A 47 -1.31 10.06 -8.73
C SER A 47 -1.41 8.54 -8.85
N ARG A 48 -2.01 8.03 -9.94
CA ARG A 48 -2.16 6.59 -10.23
C ARG A 48 -1.05 6.04 -11.12
N ALA A 49 -0.16 6.88 -11.64
CA ALA A 49 0.86 6.48 -12.58
C ALA A 49 1.99 5.67 -11.93
N ILE A 50 2.57 4.76 -12.72
CA ILE A 50 3.84 4.13 -12.36
C ILE A 50 4.90 5.20 -12.12
N ASP A 51 5.66 5.08 -11.03
CA ASP A 51 6.76 5.99 -10.72
C ASP A 51 7.80 6.01 -11.87
N SER A 52 8.05 7.19 -12.40
CA SER A 52 9.01 7.41 -13.50
C SER A 52 10.46 7.12 -13.10
N HIS A 53 10.79 7.14 -11.80
CA HIS A 53 12.11 6.81 -11.25
C HIS A 53 12.41 5.30 -11.23
N ARG A 54 11.40 4.45 -11.38
CA ARG A 54 11.63 3.01 -11.50
C ARG A 54 12.45 2.71 -12.76
N ALA A 55 13.52 1.94 -12.62
CA ALA A 55 14.44 1.64 -13.71
C ALA A 55 13.74 1.04 -14.94
N ASN A 56 12.73 0.18 -14.71
CA ASN A 56 12.01 -0.50 -15.79
C ASN A 56 10.78 0.27 -16.34
N SER A 57 10.38 1.40 -15.73
CA SER A 57 9.21 2.16 -16.16
C SER A 57 9.32 2.63 -17.61
N ARG A 58 10.47 3.22 -17.98
CA ARG A 58 10.74 3.67 -19.35
C ARG A 58 10.71 2.53 -20.36
N LEU A 59 11.26 1.37 -19.95
CA LEU A 59 11.32 0.18 -20.80
C LEU A 59 9.91 -0.39 -21.05
N LEU A 60 9.08 -0.42 -20.00
CA LEU A 60 7.69 -0.84 -20.07
C LEU A 60 6.88 0.08 -21.00
N LYS A 61 6.96 1.41 -20.82
CA LYS A 61 6.30 2.39 -21.68
C LYS A 61 6.75 2.24 -23.15
N LYS A 62 8.04 1.94 -23.41
CA LYS A 62 8.55 1.66 -24.74
C LYS A 62 8.00 0.37 -25.34
N ALA A 63 7.94 -0.71 -24.55
CA ALA A 63 7.43 -2.01 -24.99
C ALA A 63 5.95 -1.94 -25.36
N LEU A 64 5.17 -1.15 -24.63
CA LEU A 64 3.76 -0.88 -24.91
C LEU A 64 3.54 0.11 -26.06
N ARG A 65 4.62 0.65 -26.65
CA ARG A 65 4.58 1.61 -27.76
C ARG A 65 3.73 2.84 -27.46
N LEU A 66 3.78 3.33 -26.21
CA LEU A 66 3.06 4.54 -25.85
C LEU A 66 3.57 5.72 -26.69
N ALA A 67 2.65 6.41 -27.39
CA ALA A 67 2.96 7.58 -28.22
C ALA A 67 3.38 8.75 -27.32
N GLU A 68 2.64 8.96 -26.25
CA GLU A 68 2.93 9.91 -25.18
C GLU A 68 3.30 9.13 -23.91
N ARG A 69 4.19 9.70 -23.09
CA ARG A 69 4.76 9.01 -21.93
C ARG A 69 4.65 9.82 -20.64
N ASP A 70 3.90 10.91 -20.67
CA ASP A 70 3.48 11.61 -19.47
C ASP A 70 2.58 10.70 -18.62
N ASP A 71 2.40 11.07 -17.37
CA ASP A 71 1.72 10.20 -16.40
C ASP A 71 0.23 10.04 -16.73
N ILE A 72 -0.46 11.11 -17.12
CA ILE A 72 -1.87 11.03 -17.53
C ILE A 72 -2.05 10.10 -18.72
N SER A 73 -1.25 10.29 -19.80
CA SER A 73 -1.32 9.42 -20.99
C SER A 73 -1.02 7.98 -20.68
N THR A 74 -0.07 7.74 -19.76
CA THR A 74 0.31 6.41 -19.29
C THR A 74 -0.87 5.73 -18.59
N VAL A 75 -1.54 6.41 -17.68
CA VAL A 75 -2.68 5.91 -16.92
C VAL A 75 -3.92 5.73 -17.79
N VAL A 76 -4.20 6.69 -18.65
CA VAL A 76 -5.33 6.65 -19.59
C VAL A 76 -5.21 5.50 -20.61
N HIS A 77 -3.99 5.07 -20.95
CA HIS A 77 -3.77 3.88 -21.79
C HIS A 77 -4.42 2.61 -21.25
N VAL A 78 -4.54 2.52 -19.93
CA VAL A 78 -5.22 1.42 -19.21
C VAL A 78 -6.52 1.89 -18.53
N ASN A 79 -7.14 2.95 -19.04
CA ASN A 79 -8.39 3.51 -18.52
C ASN A 79 -8.33 3.88 -17.02
N GLY A 80 -7.17 4.17 -16.48
CA GLY A 80 -7.00 4.46 -15.06
C GLY A 80 -7.19 3.27 -14.11
N ALA A 81 -7.45 2.06 -14.62
CA ALA A 81 -7.71 0.89 -13.81
C ALA A 81 -6.50 0.47 -12.96
N THR A 82 -6.76 -0.07 -11.76
CA THR A 82 -5.78 -0.68 -10.85
C THR A 82 -6.20 -2.08 -10.43
N ILE A 83 -5.35 -2.77 -9.66
CA ILE A 83 -5.72 -4.04 -9.02
C ILE A 83 -6.47 -3.79 -7.71
N THR A 84 -6.16 -2.70 -7.01
CA THR A 84 -6.55 -2.47 -5.61
C THR A 84 -7.82 -1.64 -5.43
N ASP A 85 -8.40 -1.15 -6.53
CA ASP A 85 -9.69 -0.45 -6.54
C ASP A 85 -10.42 -0.63 -7.87
N ASN A 86 -11.72 -0.33 -7.88
CA ASN A 86 -12.58 -0.46 -9.05
C ASN A 86 -12.86 0.89 -9.75
N TYR A 87 -12.04 1.91 -9.48
CA TYR A 87 -12.15 3.21 -10.13
C TYR A 87 -11.45 3.21 -11.49
N TRP A 88 -12.09 3.79 -12.49
CA TRP A 88 -11.56 3.88 -13.84
C TRP A 88 -12.22 4.99 -14.65
N VAL A 89 -11.72 5.22 -15.86
CA VAL A 89 -12.21 6.29 -16.74
C VAL A 89 -12.51 5.79 -18.13
N ARG A 90 -13.47 6.45 -18.80
CA ARG A 90 -13.80 6.19 -20.19
C ARG A 90 -14.18 7.48 -20.94
N PRO A 91 -14.13 7.51 -22.29
CA PRO A 91 -14.67 8.61 -23.07
C PRO A 91 -16.14 8.86 -22.75
N ILE A 92 -16.58 10.13 -22.76
CA ILE A 92 -17.99 10.47 -22.55
C ILE A 92 -18.85 9.73 -23.59
N GLY A 93 -19.93 9.11 -23.12
CA GLY A 93 -20.84 8.33 -23.95
C GLY A 93 -20.32 6.96 -24.41
N SER A 94 -19.18 6.52 -23.91
CA SER A 94 -18.65 5.17 -24.20
C SER A 94 -19.48 4.08 -23.55
N THR A 95 -19.60 2.94 -24.24
CA THR A 95 -20.30 1.74 -23.74
C THR A 95 -19.40 0.76 -23.00
N LEU A 96 -18.08 1.09 -22.83
CA LEU A 96 -17.16 0.25 -22.08
C LEU A 96 -17.68 0.01 -20.65
N THR A 97 -17.50 -1.22 -20.17
CA THR A 97 -17.81 -1.67 -18.81
C THR A 97 -16.54 -1.95 -18.01
N TYR A 98 -16.69 -2.15 -16.70
CA TYR A 98 -15.54 -2.50 -15.84
C TYR A 98 -14.90 -3.82 -16.27
N ASP A 99 -15.67 -4.80 -16.73
CA ASP A 99 -15.15 -6.08 -17.23
C ASP A 99 -14.27 -5.93 -18.48
N ASP A 100 -14.48 -4.88 -19.29
CA ASP A 100 -13.64 -4.58 -20.46
C ASP A 100 -12.27 -3.98 -20.07
N VAL A 101 -12.15 -3.38 -18.88
CA VAL A 101 -10.97 -2.63 -18.47
C VAL A 101 -10.17 -3.28 -17.34
N ARG A 102 -10.80 -4.04 -16.45
CA ARG A 102 -10.12 -4.74 -15.36
C ARG A 102 -9.04 -5.69 -15.90
N PHE A 103 -8.01 -5.92 -15.10
CA PHE A 103 -6.90 -6.77 -15.49
C PHE A 103 -7.22 -8.25 -15.26
N ASP A 104 -6.82 -9.07 -16.24
CA ASP A 104 -7.03 -10.52 -16.26
C ASP A 104 -5.73 -11.31 -16.57
N ASN A 105 -4.61 -10.61 -16.72
CA ASN A 105 -3.32 -11.22 -17.06
C ASN A 105 -2.14 -10.43 -16.50
N ASP A 106 -1.02 -11.13 -16.29
CA ASP A 106 0.24 -10.61 -15.77
C ASP A 106 1.36 -10.58 -16.81
N PHE A 107 1.01 -10.41 -18.09
CA PHE A 107 1.90 -10.61 -19.24
C PHE A 107 3.19 -9.78 -19.15
N PHE A 108 3.12 -8.53 -18.69
CA PHE A 108 4.27 -7.62 -18.60
C PHE A 108 5.03 -7.67 -17.27
N SER A 109 4.64 -8.54 -16.36
CA SER A 109 5.18 -8.61 -15.01
C SER A 109 6.71 -8.82 -14.95
N ASN A 110 7.25 -9.71 -15.80
CA ASN A 110 8.70 -9.96 -15.81
C ASN A 110 9.48 -8.77 -16.37
N LEU A 111 8.91 -8.02 -17.31
CA LEU A 111 9.52 -6.80 -17.81
C LEU A 111 9.53 -5.73 -16.71
N ALA A 112 8.43 -5.53 -16.02
CA ALA A 112 8.32 -4.57 -14.92
C ALA A 112 9.29 -4.89 -13.77
N LEU A 113 9.42 -6.17 -13.39
CA LEU A 113 10.25 -6.59 -12.26
C LEU A 113 11.75 -6.70 -12.59
N LYS A 114 12.09 -7.28 -13.75
CA LYS A 114 13.46 -7.67 -14.10
C LYS A 114 14.03 -6.95 -15.32
N GLY A 115 13.24 -6.18 -16.04
CA GLY A 115 13.65 -5.55 -17.29
C GLY A 115 13.96 -6.55 -18.42
N THR A 116 13.51 -7.82 -18.32
CA THR A 116 13.83 -8.86 -19.28
C THR A 116 12.74 -9.04 -20.32
N TYR A 117 13.13 -9.23 -21.58
CA TYR A 117 12.24 -9.42 -22.72
C TYR A 117 11.88 -10.90 -22.97
N ASN A 118 12.53 -11.85 -22.29
CA ASN A 118 12.43 -13.28 -22.59
C ASN A 118 11.03 -13.86 -22.38
N SER A 119 10.11 -13.12 -21.77
CA SER A 119 8.72 -13.53 -21.55
C SER A 119 7.74 -12.94 -22.58
N PHE A 120 8.24 -12.18 -23.57
CA PHE A 120 7.38 -11.60 -24.59
C PHE A 120 7.02 -12.60 -25.69
N ASN A 121 5.76 -12.99 -25.75
CA ASN A 121 5.20 -13.58 -26.93
C ASN A 121 4.67 -12.47 -27.86
N LYS A 122 5.33 -12.23 -29.01
CA LYS A 122 4.96 -11.17 -29.96
C LYS A 122 3.49 -11.26 -30.42
N ALA A 123 2.93 -12.46 -30.51
CA ALA A 123 1.54 -12.67 -30.89
C ALA A 123 0.54 -12.23 -29.80
N ALA A 124 0.91 -12.35 -28.53
CA ALA A 124 0.08 -11.87 -27.43
C ALA A 124 0.14 -10.34 -27.26
N MET A 125 1.29 -9.72 -27.57
CA MET A 125 1.44 -8.25 -27.54
C MET A 125 0.50 -7.53 -28.51
N SER A 126 0.19 -8.11 -29.66
CA SER A 126 -0.72 -7.49 -30.63
C SER A 126 -2.18 -7.45 -30.18
N LYS A 127 -2.56 -8.30 -29.24
CA LYS A 127 -3.95 -8.45 -28.75
C LYS A 127 -4.21 -7.91 -27.35
N ARG A 128 -3.16 -7.67 -26.53
CA ARG A 128 -3.30 -7.33 -25.11
C ARG A 128 -2.26 -6.27 -24.70
N SER A 129 -2.56 -5.01 -24.94
CA SER A 129 -1.72 -3.89 -24.54
C SER A 129 -1.97 -3.43 -23.09
N LYS A 130 -3.00 -3.99 -22.41
CA LYS A 130 -3.36 -3.60 -21.05
C LYS A 130 -2.52 -4.35 -20.02
N THR A 131 -2.02 -3.63 -19.03
CA THR A 131 -1.23 -4.20 -17.93
C THR A 131 -1.40 -3.38 -16.66
N PRO A 132 -1.53 -4.03 -15.48
CA PRO A 132 -1.61 -3.34 -14.19
C PRO A 132 -0.31 -2.60 -13.84
N GLU A 133 0.78 -2.88 -14.56
CA GLU A 133 2.08 -2.31 -14.23
C GLU A 133 2.15 -0.80 -14.50
N LEU A 134 1.32 -0.26 -15.38
CA LEU A 134 1.27 1.19 -15.66
C LEU A 134 0.64 1.99 -14.51
N THR A 135 -0.15 1.32 -13.67
CA THR A 135 -0.80 1.91 -12.49
C THR A 135 -0.31 1.27 -11.17
N ASN A 136 0.84 0.60 -11.19
CA ASN A 136 1.48 0.01 -10.04
C ASN A 136 2.42 1.04 -9.38
N ILE A 137 1.90 1.82 -8.43
CA ILE A 137 2.57 2.98 -7.80
C ILE A 137 3.74 2.56 -6.90
N GLY A 138 4.70 3.48 -6.70
CA GLY A 138 5.83 3.36 -5.78
C GLY A 138 7.17 3.09 -6.47
N SER A 139 8.28 3.39 -5.79
CA SER A 139 9.63 3.49 -6.34
C SER A 139 10.40 2.17 -6.48
N PHE A 140 10.04 1.13 -5.71
CA PHE A 140 10.71 -0.17 -5.79
C PHE A 140 10.30 -0.96 -7.04
N GLU A 141 11.24 -1.74 -7.59
CA GLU A 141 10.94 -2.68 -8.67
C GLU A 141 9.96 -3.74 -8.19
N LYS A 142 8.78 -3.75 -8.79
CA LYS A 142 7.68 -4.65 -8.43
C LYS A 142 6.80 -4.96 -9.62
N CYS A 143 6.03 -6.02 -9.50
CA CYS A 143 5.03 -6.40 -10.51
C CYS A 143 3.87 -7.16 -9.90
N TRP A 144 2.76 -7.12 -10.58
CA TRP A 144 1.62 -7.98 -10.27
C TRP A 144 1.74 -9.33 -10.96
N LYS A 145 1.47 -10.41 -10.22
CA LYS A 145 1.41 -11.79 -10.72
C LYS A 145 0.05 -12.40 -10.45
N LEU A 146 -0.55 -12.97 -11.48
CA LEU A 146 -1.83 -13.69 -11.35
C LEU A 146 -1.59 -15.18 -11.16
N ARG A 147 -2.05 -15.74 -10.03
CA ARG A 147 -1.96 -17.17 -9.72
C ARG A 147 -3.28 -17.69 -9.18
N ASN A 148 -3.83 -18.71 -9.82
CA ASN A 148 -5.10 -19.34 -9.41
C ASN A 148 -6.23 -18.32 -9.18
N GLY A 149 -6.34 -17.31 -10.06
CA GLY A 149 -7.33 -16.25 -9.96
C GLY A 149 -7.08 -15.20 -8.88
N LYS A 150 -5.93 -15.22 -8.20
CA LYS A 150 -5.55 -14.24 -7.18
C LYS A 150 -4.33 -13.45 -7.61
N TRP A 151 -4.33 -12.16 -7.32
CA TRP A 151 -3.20 -11.28 -7.58
C TRP A 151 -2.21 -11.28 -6.42
N TYR A 152 -0.93 -11.31 -6.77
CA TYR A 152 0.20 -11.20 -5.84
C TYR A 152 1.13 -10.08 -6.31
N LEU A 153 1.41 -9.13 -5.44
CA LEU A 153 2.46 -8.14 -5.67
C LEU A 153 3.82 -8.78 -5.37
N HIS A 154 4.68 -8.87 -6.36
CA HIS A 154 6.07 -9.28 -6.21
C HIS A 154 6.95 -8.03 -6.18
N LYS A 155 7.62 -7.79 -5.07
CA LYS A 155 8.53 -6.65 -4.85
C LYS A 155 9.97 -7.17 -4.74
N LYS A 156 10.88 -6.62 -5.54
CA LYS A 156 12.31 -6.91 -5.44
C LYS A 156 12.81 -6.45 -4.08
N SER A 157 13.57 -7.29 -3.40
CA SER A 157 14.04 -7.03 -2.04
C SER A 157 15.47 -7.53 -1.87
N THR A 158 16.27 -6.80 -1.13
CA THR A 158 17.52 -7.30 -0.55
C THR A 158 17.22 -8.37 0.50
N HIS A 159 18.23 -9.05 0.99
CA HIS A 159 18.07 -10.03 2.07
C HIS A 159 17.47 -9.40 3.34
N ASP A 160 17.93 -8.21 3.72
CA ASP A 160 17.53 -7.55 4.96
C ASP A 160 16.14 -6.90 4.86
N GLU A 161 15.78 -6.36 3.70
CA GLU A 161 14.39 -5.91 3.41
C GLU A 161 13.40 -7.07 3.42
N LEU A 162 13.76 -8.20 2.78
CA LEU A 162 12.95 -9.42 2.79
C LEU A 162 12.77 -9.96 4.21
N PHE A 163 13.86 -9.98 5.00
CA PHE A 163 13.80 -10.39 6.40
C PHE A 163 12.86 -9.48 7.21
N SER A 164 13.02 -8.16 7.09
CA SER A 164 12.21 -7.19 7.82
C SER A 164 10.72 -7.36 7.53
N GLU A 165 10.34 -7.47 6.26
CA GLU A 165 8.96 -7.68 5.84
C GLU A 165 8.37 -8.98 6.42
N LEU A 166 9.09 -10.12 6.27
CA LEU A 166 8.61 -11.41 6.75
C LEU A 166 8.59 -11.51 8.28
N PHE A 167 9.59 -10.93 8.96
CA PHE A 167 9.64 -10.93 10.41
C PHE A 167 8.48 -10.15 11.01
N ILE A 168 8.22 -8.94 10.48
CA ILE A 168 7.14 -8.09 10.96
C ILE A 168 5.78 -8.71 10.67
N PHE A 169 5.61 -9.35 9.50
CA PHE A 169 4.41 -10.11 9.19
C PHE A 169 4.14 -11.22 10.23
N GLU A 170 5.16 -12.04 10.53
CA GLU A 170 4.99 -13.13 11.50
C GLU A 170 4.79 -12.61 12.94
N LEU A 171 5.49 -11.53 13.32
CA LEU A 171 5.30 -10.89 14.61
C LEU A 171 3.89 -10.31 14.74
N GLY A 172 3.44 -9.52 13.79
CA GLY A 172 2.09 -8.96 13.79
C GLY A 172 1.01 -10.04 13.85
N LYS A 173 1.16 -11.13 13.09
CA LYS A 173 0.25 -12.30 13.18
C LYS A 173 0.23 -12.93 14.58
N ALA A 174 1.40 -13.16 15.15
CA ALA A 174 1.50 -13.75 16.48
C ALA A 174 0.86 -12.86 17.56
N LEU A 175 0.87 -11.54 17.35
CA LEU A 175 0.23 -10.55 18.20
C LEU A 175 -1.27 -10.31 17.86
N GLY A 176 -1.85 -11.08 16.95
CA GLY A 176 -3.26 -10.96 16.54
C GLY A 176 -3.60 -9.69 15.77
N MET A 177 -2.63 -9.08 15.09
CA MET A 177 -2.83 -7.88 14.29
C MET A 177 -3.30 -8.21 12.87
N ASN A 178 -4.00 -7.27 12.25
CA ASN A 178 -4.43 -7.35 10.86
C ASN A 178 -3.25 -7.10 9.92
N MET A 179 -2.68 -8.14 9.34
CA MET A 179 -1.48 -8.11 8.50
C MET A 179 -1.78 -8.54 7.08
N ALA A 180 -1.24 -7.82 6.09
CA ALA A 180 -1.19 -8.31 4.72
C ALA A 180 -0.40 -9.64 4.66
N HIS A 181 -0.84 -10.55 3.81
CA HIS A 181 -0.21 -11.86 3.73
C HIS A 181 1.06 -11.81 2.88
N TYR A 182 2.17 -12.26 3.46
CA TYR A 182 3.47 -12.29 2.81
C TYR A 182 4.04 -13.69 2.66
N GLU A 183 4.74 -13.91 1.54
CA GLU A 183 5.47 -15.13 1.24
C GLU A 183 6.89 -14.81 0.77
N ARG A 184 7.83 -15.68 1.13
CA ARG A 184 9.20 -15.63 0.61
C ARG A 184 9.24 -16.06 -0.86
N GLY A 185 9.96 -15.26 -1.68
CA GLY A 185 10.34 -15.65 -3.05
C GLY A 185 11.85 -15.60 -3.25
N ASP A 186 12.31 -15.96 -4.45
CA ASP A 186 13.72 -15.86 -4.84
C ASP A 186 14.03 -14.41 -5.24
N GLY A 187 14.72 -13.68 -4.34
CA GLY A 187 15.05 -12.26 -4.52
C GLY A 187 13.83 -11.32 -4.55
N VAL A 188 12.68 -11.80 -4.08
CA VAL A 188 11.45 -11.01 -4.00
C VAL A 188 10.67 -11.36 -2.74
N VAL A 189 9.94 -10.40 -2.21
CA VAL A 189 8.83 -10.64 -1.31
C VAL A 189 7.53 -10.66 -2.13
N LYS A 190 6.59 -11.54 -1.77
CA LYS A 190 5.29 -11.65 -2.41
C LYS A 190 4.21 -11.27 -1.41
N SER A 191 3.34 -10.37 -1.78
CA SER A 191 2.18 -9.98 -0.99
C SER A 191 0.90 -10.32 -1.73
N LEU A 192 -0.03 -11.01 -1.06
CA LEU A 192 -1.36 -11.26 -1.62
C LEU A 192 -2.14 -9.95 -1.66
N ASP A 193 -2.81 -9.70 -2.78
CA ASP A 193 -3.77 -8.60 -2.89
C ASP A 193 -4.89 -8.77 -1.85
N PHE A 194 -4.95 -7.85 -0.90
CA PHE A 194 -5.93 -7.86 0.18
C PHE A 194 -7.30 -7.28 -0.23
N THR A 195 -7.41 -6.72 -1.44
CA THR A 195 -8.67 -6.20 -1.97
C THR A 195 -9.47 -7.26 -2.72
N ASP A 196 -8.90 -8.45 -2.93
CA ASP A 196 -9.46 -9.56 -3.71
C ASP A 196 -9.94 -9.11 -5.10
N SER A 197 -9.02 -8.49 -5.86
CA SER A 197 -9.28 -7.95 -7.20
C SER A 197 -10.34 -6.85 -7.19
N ALA A 198 -10.17 -5.88 -6.30
CA ALA A 198 -11.07 -4.74 -6.12
C ALA A 198 -12.53 -5.12 -5.75
N LYS A 199 -12.74 -6.21 -5.00
CA LYS A 199 -14.03 -6.47 -4.35
C LYS A 199 -14.31 -5.49 -3.21
N VAL A 200 -13.26 -4.89 -2.67
CA VAL A 200 -13.27 -3.67 -1.86
C VAL A 200 -12.26 -2.69 -2.43
N ASN A 201 -12.50 -1.41 -2.32
CA ASN A 201 -11.53 -0.40 -2.73
C ASN A 201 -10.54 -0.12 -1.62
N PHE A 202 -9.24 -0.06 -1.94
CA PHE A 202 -8.23 0.49 -1.07
C PHE A 202 -8.08 1.99 -1.35
N GLU A 203 -8.31 2.80 -0.31
CA GLU A 203 -8.09 4.25 -0.32
C GLU A 203 -6.86 4.57 0.54
N PRO A 204 -5.67 4.82 -0.06
CA PRO A 204 -4.48 5.23 0.70
C PRO A 204 -4.75 6.48 1.54
N ALA A 205 -4.13 6.60 2.71
CA ALA A 205 -4.31 7.76 3.58
C ALA A 205 -3.95 9.07 2.90
N SER A 206 -3.01 9.06 1.96
CA SER A 206 -2.67 10.23 1.13
C SER A 206 -3.86 10.80 0.36
N THR A 207 -4.88 10.00 0.05
CA THR A 207 -6.07 10.47 -0.66
C THR A 207 -6.93 11.39 0.19
N PHE A 208 -6.89 11.26 1.52
CA PHE A 208 -7.70 12.05 2.45
C PHE A 208 -6.89 12.86 3.47
N MET A 209 -5.66 12.45 3.82
CA MET A 209 -4.75 13.20 4.71
C MET A 209 -3.72 14.05 3.94
N GLY A 210 -3.48 13.78 2.65
CA GLY A 210 -2.33 14.32 1.93
C GLY A 210 -1.03 13.79 2.53
N ASP A 211 -0.08 14.69 2.83
CA ASP A 211 1.22 14.34 3.41
C ASP A 211 1.23 14.47 4.95
N ASN A 212 0.05 14.63 5.58
CA ASN A 212 -0.03 14.75 7.04
C ASN A 212 0.08 13.35 7.68
N GLU A 213 1.23 13.09 8.31
CA GLU A 213 1.56 11.83 8.99
C GLU A 213 1.45 11.93 10.53
N ASP A 214 0.95 13.06 11.06
CA ASP A 214 0.77 13.24 12.49
C ASP A 214 -0.23 12.22 13.07
N TYR A 215 0.21 11.44 14.06
CA TYR A 215 -0.57 10.34 14.61
C TYR A 215 -1.87 10.81 15.27
N LEU A 216 -1.85 11.96 15.94
CA LEU A 216 -3.04 12.51 16.60
C LEU A 216 -4.06 13.02 15.58
N ASP A 217 -3.59 13.66 14.52
CA ASP A 217 -4.46 14.15 13.45
C ASP A 217 -5.07 13.00 12.66
N VAL A 218 -4.31 11.92 12.41
CA VAL A 218 -4.87 10.70 11.79
C VAL A 218 -5.97 10.10 12.68
N VAL A 219 -5.74 9.94 13.98
CA VAL A 219 -6.79 9.43 14.89
C VAL A 219 -8.02 10.33 14.89
N LYS A 220 -7.88 11.65 15.01
CA LYS A 220 -9.01 12.58 14.93
C LYS A 220 -9.77 12.48 13.60
N TYR A 221 -9.06 12.24 12.50
CA TYR A 221 -9.70 12.04 11.20
C TYR A 221 -10.50 10.73 11.17
N LEU A 222 -9.89 9.63 11.64
CA LEU A 222 -10.53 8.32 11.71
C LEU A 222 -11.77 8.32 12.62
N GLU A 223 -11.75 9.04 13.75
CA GLU A 223 -12.90 9.21 14.63
C GLU A 223 -14.15 9.71 13.89
N ARG A 224 -13.96 10.51 12.86
CA ARG A 224 -15.06 11.09 12.06
C ARG A 224 -15.55 10.21 10.94
N ILE A 225 -14.66 9.43 10.31
CA ILE A 225 -14.99 8.73 9.05
C ILE A 225 -15.04 7.22 9.16
N CYS A 226 -14.27 6.61 10.08
CA CYS A 226 -14.16 5.16 10.27
C CYS A 226 -13.58 4.85 11.67
N PRO A 227 -14.34 5.05 12.77
CA PRO A 227 -13.86 4.78 14.13
C PRO A 227 -13.35 3.36 14.33
N GLU A 228 -13.90 2.39 13.57
CA GLU A 228 -13.50 0.98 13.60
C GLU A 228 -12.04 0.74 13.18
N ALA A 229 -11.46 1.69 12.43
CA ALA A 229 -10.07 1.60 11.97
C ALA A 229 -9.04 2.01 13.04
N ILE A 230 -9.45 2.69 14.11
CA ILE A 230 -8.52 3.32 15.07
C ILE A 230 -7.69 2.28 15.83
N GLU A 231 -8.31 1.21 16.32
CA GLU A 231 -7.57 0.18 17.06
C GLU A 231 -6.48 -0.48 16.20
N ASP A 232 -6.80 -0.81 14.93
CA ASP A 232 -5.82 -1.37 14.00
C ASP A 232 -4.73 -0.35 13.64
N TYR A 233 -5.08 0.94 13.53
CA TYR A 233 -4.09 2.01 13.31
C TYR A 233 -3.12 2.13 14.49
N VAL A 234 -3.62 2.16 15.73
CA VAL A 234 -2.76 2.23 16.94
C VAL A 234 -1.86 1.00 17.04
N LYS A 235 -2.38 -0.20 16.77
CA LYS A 235 -1.58 -1.45 16.74
C LYS A 235 -0.50 -1.39 15.65
N MET A 236 -0.81 -0.84 14.47
CA MET A 236 0.15 -0.65 13.38
C MET A 236 1.29 0.29 13.80
N ILE A 237 0.97 1.46 14.37
CA ILE A 237 1.97 2.43 14.85
C ILE A 237 2.79 1.85 16.02
N PHE A 238 2.18 1.06 16.90
CA PHE A 238 2.92 0.32 17.92
C PHE A 238 3.94 -0.64 17.29
N LEU A 239 3.52 -1.43 16.30
CA LEU A 239 4.39 -2.37 15.60
C LEU A 239 5.55 -1.65 14.89
N ASP A 240 5.27 -0.53 14.20
CA ASP A 240 6.28 0.33 13.58
C ASP A 240 7.28 0.87 14.62
N THR A 241 6.77 1.26 15.79
CA THR A 241 7.60 1.79 16.87
C THR A 241 8.58 0.75 17.40
N ILE A 242 8.13 -0.48 17.70
CA ILE A 242 9.01 -1.52 18.25
C ILE A 242 9.95 -2.12 17.20
N THR A 243 9.61 -2.05 15.92
CA THR A 243 10.44 -2.53 14.82
C THR A 243 11.26 -1.43 14.14
N ALA A 244 11.19 -0.21 14.68
CA ALA A 244 11.89 0.96 14.14
C ALA A 244 11.61 1.19 12.65
N ASN A 245 10.35 1.17 12.25
CA ASN A 245 9.92 1.44 10.88
C ASN A 245 9.79 2.95 10.64
N PRO A 246 10.69 3.61 9.89
CA PRO A 246 10.62 5.05 9.66
C PRO A 246 9.77 5.41 8.44
N ASP A 247 9.22 4.42 7.72
CA ASP A 247 8.67 4.58 6.37
C ASP A 247 7.15 4.47 6.34
N ARG A 248 6.47 4.69 7.48
CA ARG A 248 5.00 4.68 7.55
C ARG A 248 4.41 6.01 7.08
N HIS A 249 4.62 6.34 5.82
CA HIS A 249 4.01 7.50 5.19
C HIS A 249 2.57 7.20 4.72
N THR A 250 1.81 8.23 4.35
CA THR A 250 0.38 8.16 4.03
C THR A 250 0.01 7.27 2.84
N ASN A 251 0.96 6.82 2.02
CA ASN A 251 0.73 5.79 0.99
C ASN A 251 0.92 4.35 1.51
N ASN A 252 1.49 4.16 2.72
CA ASN A 252 1.78 2.85 3.29
C ASN A 252 0.74 2.40 4.32
N PHE A 253 -0.37 3.10 4.42
CA PHE A 253 -1.59 2.68 5.11
C PHE A 253 -2.81 3.36 4.48
N GLY A 254 -4.02 2.91 4.84
CA GLY A 254 -5.25 3.48 4.31
C GLY A 254 -6.48 2.70 4.75
N LEU A 255 -7.61 3.03 4.18
CA LEU A 255 -8.90 2.44 4.52
C LEU A 255 -9.40 1.53 3.41
N LEU A 256 -10.11 0.49 3.81
CA LEU A 256 -10.92 -0.32 2.92
C LEU A 256 -12.31 0.29 2.81
N ARG A 257 -12.85 0.31 1.59
CA ARG A 257 -14.14 0.91 1.29
C ARG A 257 -15.01 -0.05 0.50
N ASP A 258 -16.24 -0.24 0.94
CA ASP A 258 -17.23 -1.07 0.24
C ASP A 258 -17.60 -0.45 -1.12
N ILE A 259 -17.51 -1.26 -2.18
CA ILE A 259 -17.69 -0.79 -3.57
C ILE A 259 -19.14 -0.45 -3.93
N LYS A 260 -20.11 -0.92 -3.15
CA LYS A 260 -21.56 -0.70 -3.41
C LYS A 260 -22.09 0.48 -2.62
N THR A 261 -21.73 0.55 -1.35
CA THR A 261 -22.26 1.56 -0.43
C THR A 261 -21.36 2.78 -0.29
N GLY A 262 -20.08 2.67 -0.68
CA GLY A 262 -19.09 3.71 -0.48
C GLY A 262 -18.70 3.94 0.99
N LYS A 263 -19.15 3.09 1.93
CA LYS A 263 -18.80 3.19 3.35
C LYS A 263 -17.42 2.61 3.59
N PHE A 264 -16.66 3.21 4.49
CA PHE A 264 -15.45 2.60 5.02
C PHE A 264 -15.80 1.43 5.92
N ILE A 265 -14.98 0.37 5.87
CA ILE A 265 -15.18 -0.89 6.58
C ILE A 265 -14.05 -1.22 7.56
N GLY A 266 -12.98 -0.46 7.55
CA GLY A 266 -11.86 -0.60 8.47
C GLY A 266 -10.54 -0.18 7.87
N LEU A 267 -9.47 -0.33 8.65
CA LEU A 267 -8.10 -0.12 8.18
C LEU A 267 -7.72 -1.28 7.23
N ALA A 268 -6.98 -0.96 6.17
CA ALA A 268 -6.33 -1.98 5.37
C ALA A 268 -5.32 -2.78 6.23
N PRO A 269 -5.10 -4.07 5.93
CA PRO A 269 -4.08 -4.84 6.62
C PRO A 269 -2.73 -4.11 6.59
N ASN A 270 -1.93 -4.20 7.67
CA ASN A 270 -0.59 -3.60 7.73
C ASN A 270 0.31 -4.19 6.63
N PHE A 271 0.89 -3.34 5.80
CA PHE A 271 1.75 -3.70 4.68
C PHE A 271 2.94 -2.75 4.55
N ASP A 272 3.90 -3.12 3.70
CA ASP A 272 5.10 -2.34 3.35
C ASP A 272 6.00 -2.01 4.55
N ASN A 273 6.54 -3.06 5.19
CA ASN A 273 7.41 -2.96 6.36
C ASN A 273 8.90 -3.21 6.01
N ASN A 274 9.23 -3.21 4.73
CA ASN A 274 10.56 -3.60 4.25
C ASN A 274 11.69 -2.64 4.67
N MET A 275 11.38 -1.41 5.09
CA MET A 275 12.36 -0.40 5.52
C MET A 275 12.63 -0.40 7.03
N ALA A 276 12.03 -1.33 7.77
CA ALA A 276 12.16 -1.48 9.22
C ALA A 276 13.36 -2.34 9.64
N LEU A 277 13.57 -2.48 10.92
CA LEU A 277 14.59 -3.32 11.58
C LEU A 277 15.99 -3.12 11.02
N ILE A 278 16.46 -4.07 10.22
CA ILE A 278 17.82 -4.12 9.69
C ILE A 278 17.92 -3.76 8.21
N ALA A 279 16.83 -3.29 7.59
CA ALA A 279 16.82 -2.95 6.17
C ALA A 279 17.88 -1.90 5.77
N ARG A 280 18.23 -1.02 6.70
CA ARG A 280 19.33 -0.03 6.58
C ARG A 280 20.61 -0.43 7.32
N GLY A 281 20.76 -1.71 7.64
CA GLY A 281 21.83 -2.24 8.47
C GLY A 281 21.46 -2.31 9.96
N TYR A 282 22.29 -2.98 10.74
CA TYR A 282 22.08 -3.10 12.18
C TYR A 282 22.35 -1.76 12.88
N PRO A 283 21.45 -1.29 13.76
CA PRO A 283 21.67 -0.04 14.49
C PRO A 283 22.90 -0.15 15.40
N THR A 284 23.71 0.89 15.43
CA THR A 284 24.91 0.98 16.29
C THR A 284 24.57 1.43 17.71
N ASN A 285 23.47 2.15 17.89
CA ASN A 285 23.05 2.70 19.16
C ASN A 285 21.76 2.01 19.66
N LYS A 286 21.65 1.87 20.99
CA LYS A 286 20.40 1.43 21.60
C LYS A 286 19.34 2.54 21.50
N ALA A 287 18.08 2.14 21.35
CA ALA A 287 16.96 3.06 21.42
C ALA A 287 16.89 3.74 22.79
N THR A 288 16.47 4.99 22.81
CA THR A 288 16.25 5.78 24.03
C THR A 288 14.86 6.40 23.98
N GLU A 289 14.40 6.99 25.06
CA GLU A 289 13.13 7.74 25.13
C GLU A 289 13.10 8.94 24.17
N LYS A 290 14.26 9.40 23.68
CA LYS A 290 14.38 10.47 22.67
C LYS A 290 14.24 9.97 21.23
N ASP A 291 14.08 8.65 21.01
CA ASP A 291 13.76 8.13 19.68
C ASP A 291 12.41 8.66 19.25
N ILE A 292 12.36 9.23 18.04
CA ILE A 292 11.19 9.96 17.55
C ILE A 292 9.93 9.07 17.51
N LEU A 293 10.04 7.81 17.07
CA LEU A 293 8.88 6.91 16.99
C LEU A 293 8.36 6.56 18.39
N ILE A 294 9.26 6.38 19.35
CA ILE A 294 8.89 6.11 20.76
C ILE A 294 8.22 7.35 21.35
N ALA A 295 8.77 8.53 21.14
CA ALA A 295 8.21 9.78 21.62
C ALA A 295 6.80 10.02 21.08
N LEU A 296 6.61 9.89 19.76
CA LEU A 296 5.30 10.08 19.10
C LEU A 296 4.27 9.04 19.54
N PHE A 297 4.68 7.77 19.70
CA PHE A 297 3.76 6.75 20.20
C PHE A 297 3.35 7.01 21.66
N ASN A 298 4.30 7.39 22.52
CA ASN A 298 4.01 7.75 23.91
C ASN A 298 3.08 8.96 24.00
N GLU A 299 3.24 9.96 23.15
CA GLU A 299 2.33 11.10 23.03
C GLU A 299 0.91 10.66 22.63
N LEU A 300 0.80 9.77 21.62
CA LEU A 300 -0.47 9.22 21.18
C LEU A 300 -1.23 8.54 22.35
N VAL A 301 -0.56 7.65 23.10
CA VAL A 301 -1.20 6.94 24.23
C VAL A 301 -1.34 7.78 25.50
N ALA A 302 -0.69 8.93 25.58
CA ALA A 302 -0.92 9.91 26.62
C ALA A 302 -2.20 10.72 26.35
N VAL A 303 -2.41 11.13 25.09
CA VAL A 303 -3.63 11.85 24.66
C VAL A 303 -4.84 10.91 24.62
N TYR A 304 -4.64 9.65 24.23
CA TYR A 304 -5.67 8.62 24.12
C TYR A 304 -5.38 7.41 25.03
N PRO A 305 -5.47 7.56 26.37
CA PRO A 305 -5.04 6.53 27.32
C PRO A 305 -5.83 5.22 27.24
N GLN A 306 -7.05 5.25 26.64
CA GLN A 306 -7.86 4.07 26.40
C GLN A 306 -7.20 3.06 25.45
N TYR A 307 -6.25 3.47 24.62
CA TYR A 307 -5.54 2.60 23.67
C TYR A 307 -4.32 1.90 24.29
N ARG A 308 -3.90 2.25 25.51
CA ARG A 308 -2.83 1.53 26.24
C ARG A 308 -3.11 0.03 26.36
N LYS A 309 -4.39 -0.34 26.50
CA LYS A 309 -4.84 -1.75 26.56
C LYS A 309 -4.57 -2.54 25.28
N LEU A 310 -4.31 -1.87 24.17
CA LEU A 310 -4.02 -2.51 22.86
C LEU A 310 -2.55 -2.96 22.75
N ILE A 311 -1.68 -2.54 23.67
CA ILE A 311 -0.27 -2.91 23.67
C ILE A 311 -0.15 -4.36 24.14
N PRO A 312 0.24 -5.31 23.25
CA PRO A 312 0.32 -6.73 23.61
C PRO A 312 1.57 -7.03 24.41
N GLU A 313 1.56 -8.16 25.12
CA GLU A 313 2.77 -8.71 25.74
C GLU A 313 3.68 -9.30 24.66
N ILE A 314 4.97 -8.94 24.74
CA ILE A 314 6.03 -9.47 23.85
C ILE A 314 7.12 -10.05 24.71
N THR A 315 7.57 -11.26 24.37
CA THR A 315 8.67 -11.94 25.07
C THR A 315 9.81 -12.23 24.14
N GLU A 316 11.01 -12.44 24.68
CA GLU A 316 12.18 -12.84 23.90
C GLU A 316 11.97 -14.20 23.24
N GLU A 317 11.24 -15.12 23.90
CA GLU A 317 10.90 -16.45 23.38
C GLU A 317 10.03 -16.33 22.10
N LEU A 318 9.01 -15.46 22.10
CA LEU A 318 8.19 -15.22 20.92
C LEU A 318 9.04 -14.76 19.73
N ILE A 319 9.97 -13.83 19.96
CA ILE A 319 10.86 -13.34 18.91
C ILE A 319 11.81 -14.45 18.44
N ALA A 320 12.35 -15.25 19.36
CA ALA A 320 13.23 -16.36 19.05
C ALA A 320 12.52 -17.44 18.21
N ASP A 321 11.27 -17.76 18.51
CA ASP A 321 10.46 -18.70 17.76
C ASP A 321 10.20 -18.21 16.33
N ILE A 322 9.92 -16.91 16.16
CA ILE A 322 9.76 -16.31 14.83
C ILE A 322 11.05 -16.38 14.03
N LEU A 323 12.20 -16.05 14.66
CA LEU A 323 13.52 -16.14 14.03
C LEU A 323 13.82 -17.58 13.57
N HIS A 324 13.53 -18.55 14.41
CA HIS A 324 13.70 -19.98 14.09
C HIS A 324 12.78 -20.39 12.92
N LYS A 325 11.51 -19.98 12.94
CA LYS A 325 10.54 -20.26 11.88
C LYS A 325 10.98 -19.70 10.53
N LEU A 326 11.48 -18.47 10.49
CA LEU A 326 11.93 -17.82 9.26
C LEU A 326 13.20 -18.45 8.69
N ASN A 327 14.05 -19.02 9.54
CA ASN A 327 15.30 -19.67 9.17
C ASN A 327 16.13 -18.84 8.18
N MET A 328 16.30 -17.54 8.46
CA MET A 328 17.09 -16.61 7.68
C MET A 328 18.38 -16.25 8.41
N LYS A 329 19.48 -16.02 7.64
CA LYS A 329 20.79 -15.70 8.22
C LYS A 329 20.82 -14.26 8.71
N VAL A 330 20.53 -14.06 10.01
CA VAL A 330 20.55 -12.76 10.69
C VAL A 330 21.22 -12.89 12.07
N ARG A 331 21.61 -11.75 12.65
CA ARG A 331 22.13 -11.69 14.02
C ARG A 331 20.96 -11.70 15.02
N GLY A 332 20.43 -12.88 15.34
CA GLY A 332 19.19 -13.06 16.09
C GLY A 332 19.15 -12.33 17.42
N LYS A 333 20.25 -12.36 18.21
CA LYS A 333 20.36 -11.61 19.48
C LYS A 333 20.19 -10.10 19.27
N GLU A 334 20.67 -9.56 18.17
CA GLU A 334 20.54 -8.12 17.88
C GLU A 334 19.07 -7.79 17.51
N ILE A 335 18.40 -8.65 16.76
CA ILE A 335 16.97 -8.48 16.47
C ILE A 335 16.15 -8.48 17.77
N ILE A 336 16.38 -9.45 18.66
CA ILE A 336 15.74 -9.50 19.99
C ILE A 336 15.99 -8.19 20.73
N ASN A 337 17.25 -7.74 20.79
CA ASN A 337 17.61 -6.51 21.48
C ASN A 337 16.93 -5.26 20.89
N ILE A 338 16.82 -5.15 19.56
CA ILE A 338 16.14 -4.04 18.91
C ILE A 338 14.69 -3.98 19.37
N VAL A 339 13.95 -5.08 19.21
CA VAL A 339 12.52 -5.12 19.53
C VAL A 339 12.27 -4.94 21.02
N MET A 340 12.96 -5.72 21.87
CA MET A 340 12.74 -5.70 23.33
C MET A 340 13.17 -4.39 23.98
N SER A 341 14.26 -3.76 23.54
CA SER A 341 14.66 -2.47 24.11
C SER A 341 13.62 -1.38 23.86
N ARG A 342 13.05 -1.33 22.63
CA ARG A 342 11.99 -0.37 22.25
C ARG A 342 10.69 -0.68 22.96
N TYR A 343 10.28 -1.95 23.00
CA TYR A 343 9.11 -2.41 23.75
C TYR A 343 9.16 -2.04 25.23
N ASN A 344 10.30 -2.27 25.90
CA ASN A 344 10.47 -1.94 27.31
C ASN A 344 10.40 -0.44 27.60
N LEU A 345 10.85 0.41 26.66
CA LEU A 345 10.71 1.87 26.80
C LEU A 345 9.24 2.29 26.73
N ILE A 346 8.46 1.73 25.81
CA ILE A 346 7.01 1.99 25.73
C ILE A 346 6.31 1.51 27.01
N LYS A 347 6.61 0.28 27.47
CA LYS A 347 5.95 -0.33 28.63
C LYS A 347 6.17 0.46 29.93
N ARG A 348 7.34 1.05 30.15
CA ARG A 348 7.62 1.91 31.30
C ARG A 348 6.68 3.11 31.36
N HIS A 349 6.46 3.79 30.24
CA HIS A 349 5.56 4.94 30.14
C HIS A 349 4.09 4.58 30.33
N THR A 350 3.69 3.38 29.94
CA THR A 350 2.30 2.92 30.05
C THR A 350 1.94 2.37 31.44
N SER A 351 2.94 1.92 32.22
CA SER A 351 2.74 1.38 33.59
C SER A 351 2.80 2.46 34.69
N SER A 352 3.27 3.67 34.37
CA SER A 352 3.46 4.76 35.35
C SER A 352 2.27 5.74 35.39
N GLY A 353 1.19 5.49 34.76
CA GLY A 353 -0.07 6.24 34.73
C GLY A 353 -1.26 5.34 34.99
#